data_179ec879f9b74c8cb25aa365c3c2fd61
#
_entry.id   179ec879f9b74c8cb25aa365c3c2fd61
#
_cell.length_a   1.000
_cell.length_b   1.000
_cell.length_c   1.000
_cell.angle_alpha   90.00
_cell.angle_beta   90.00
_cell.angle_gamma   90.00
#
_symmetry.space_group_name_H-M   'P 1'
#
loop_
_entity.id
_entity.type
_entity.pdbx_description
1 polymer ?
#
loop_
_entity_poly.entity_id
_entity_poly.type
_entity_poly.pdbx_seq_one_letter_code
_entity_poly.pdbx_strand_id
1 'polypeptide(L)'
;LDKNIKDFGIPYFNMMDKRQGIVHVIGPEQGFTQPGMTIVCGDSHTATHGAFGALAFGIGTSEVEHVLATQTLIQKPAKNMLISVEGQLQPGVSPKDLILAIIGEIGTAGGTGHVIEYSGDAIKKLSIEGRMTLCNMSIEAGARAGMIAPDEITFEYLHGKPMSPKGKDWELAIEWWKSLPSDEGAVYDKKIIIDANKIKPTVTWGTSPEDVVPIDGNIPDPAKVKDDDARAKIERSLEYMGLKGGQKISDVEINTVFIGSCTNSRIEDLSLIHISEPTRRSVI
;
A
#
# COMPACT_ATOMS: atom_id res chain seq x y z
N LEU A 1 -27.61 -10.87 7.13
CA LEU A 1 -26.57 -11.12 6.12
C LEU A 1 -26.89 -12.39 5.33
N ASP A 2 -26.97 -13.59 5.95
CA ASP A 2 -27.16 -14.88 5.29
C ASP A 2 -28.39 -14.96 4.39
N LYS A 3 -29.51 -14.36 4.84
CA LYS A 3 -30.73 -14.24 4.03
C LYS A 3 -30.46 -13.49 2.71
N ASN A 4 -29.86 -12.31 2.79
CA ASN A 4 -29.60 -11.48 1.62
C ASN A 4 -28.62 -12.19 0.65
N ILE A 5 -27.57 -12.84 1.18
CA ILE A 5 -26.62 -13.58 0.37
C ILE A 5 -27.32 -14.71 -0.40
N LYS A 6 -28.20 -15.45 0.28
CA LYS A 6 -28.98 -16.51 -0.33
C LYS A 6 -29.97 -15.97 -1.37
N ASP A 7 -30.67 -14.88 -1.05
CA ASP A 7 -31.68 -14.28 -1.93
C ASP A 7 -31.04 -13.74 -3.23
N PHE A 8 -29.81 -13.23 -3.17
CA PHE A 8 -29.10 -12.65 -4.32
C PHE A 8 -28.05 -13.58 -4.95
N GLY A 9 -27.83 -14.78 -4.40
CA GLY A 9 -26.88 -15.76 -4.95
C GLY A 9 -25.41 -15.27 -4.95
N ILE A 10 -25.03 -14.44 -3.99
CA ILE A 10 -23.70 -13.82 -3.93
C ILE A 10 -22.68 -14.86 -3.41
N PRO A 11 -21.51 -15.01 -4.03
CA PRO A 11 -20.40 -15.79 -3.46
C PRO A 11 -20.00 -15.26 -2.08
N TYR A 12 -19.99 -16.14 -1.07
CA TYR A 12 -19.75 -15.73 0.31
C TYR A 12 -18.84 -16.72 1.03
N PHE A 13 -17.76 -16.20 1.58
CA PHE A 13 -16.86 -16.93 2.46
C PHE A 13 -17.21 -16.60 3.92
N ASN A 14 -18.05 -17.43 4.52
CA ASN A 14 -18.50 -17.22 5.90
C ASN A 14 -17.39 -17.51 6.92
N MET A 15 -17.66 -17.24 8.20
CA MET A 15 -16.70 -17.40 9.30
C MET A 15 -16.11 -18.82 9.44
N MET A 16 -16.76 -19.84 8.87
CA MET A 16 -16.30 -21.23 8.89
C MET A 16 -15.60 -21.64 7.60
N ASP A 17 -15.60 -20.78 6.57
CA ASP A 17 -14.89 -21.04 5.32
C ASP A 17 -13.39 -20.80 5.50
N LYS A 18 -12.57 -21.77 5.10
CA LYS A 18 -11.09 -21.66 5.17
C LYS A 18 -10.51 -20.49 4.35
N ARG A 19 -11.28 -20.00 3.38
CA ARG A 19 -10.91 -18.85 2.52
C ARG A 19 -11.34 -17.52 3.13
N GLN A 20 -12.04 -17.51 4.24
CA GLN A 20 -12.50 -16.29 4.89
C GLN A 20 -11.33 -15.41 5.28
N GLY A 21 -11.42 -14.12 5.00
CA GLY A 21 -10.41 -13.11 5.31
C GLY A 21 -10.82 -11.74 4.80
N ILE A 22 -9.97 -10.74 5.01
CA ILE A 22 -10.20 -9.41 4.46
C ILE A 22 -10.05 -9.43 2.94
N VAL A 23 -10.79 -8.55 2.25
CA VAL A 23 -10.82 -8.49 0.77
C VAL A 23 -9.44 -8.29 0.16
N HIS A 24 -8.57 -7.52 0.82
CA HIS A 24 -7.20 -7.23 0.35
C HIS A 24 -6.27 -8.46 0.38
N VAL A 25 -6.68 -9.53 1.08
CA VAL A 25 -5.98 -10.82 1.10
C VAL A 25 -6.69 -11.81 0.20
N ILE A 26 -8.00 -12.04 0.43
CA ILE A 26 -8.73 -13.06 -0.34
C ILE A 26 -8.90 -12.71 -1.81
N GLY A 27 -9.06 -11.42 -2.14
CA GLY A 27 -9.16 -10.97 -3.53
C GLY A 27 -7.98 -11.43 -4.38
N PRO A 28 -6.75 -11.06 -4.00
CA PRO A 28 -5.54 -11.55 -4.65
C PRO A 28 -5.33 -13.07 -4.56
N GLU A 29 -5.40 -13.65 -3.36
CA GLU A 29 -5.12 -15.07 -3.14
C GLU A 29 -6.04 -16.01 -3.89
N GLN A 30 -7.31 -15.63 -4.05
CA GLN A 30 -8.28 -16.40 -4.83
C GLN A 30 -8.23 -16.05 -6.33
N GLY A 31 -7.52 -14.99 -6.75
CA GLY A 31 -7.46 -14.55 -8.14
C GLY A 31 -8.67 -13.74 -8.60
N PHE A 32 -9.46 -13.19 -7.68
CA PHE A 32 -10.54 -12.25 -8.03
C PHE A 32 -9.97 -10.92 -8.52
N THR A 33 -8.85 -10.49 -7.92
CA THR A 33 -8.16 -9.26 -8.33
C THR A 33 -7.35 -9.51 -9.58
N GLN A 34 -7.69 -8.82 -10.67
CA GLN A 34 -7.01 -8.97 -11.96
C GLN A 34 -6.71 -7.62 -12.58
N PRO A 35 -5.68 -7.52 -13.44
CA PRO A 35 -5.34 -6.28 -14.13
C PRO A 35 -6.52 -5.72 -14.94
N GLY A 36 -6.64 -4.39 -14.97
CA GLY A 36 -7.67 -3.67 -15.72
C GLY A 36 -9.06 -3.66 -15.07
N MET A 37 -9.22 -4.33 -13.92
CA MET A 37 -10.49 -4.29 -13.18
C MET A 37 -10.69 -2.96 -12.45
N THR A 38 -11.95 -2.58 -12.23
CA THR A 38 -12.34 -1.59 -11.24
C THR A 38 -12.87 -2.31 -10.01
N ILE A 39 -12.29 -2.03 -8.82
CA ILE A 39 -12.61 -2.69 -7.57
C ILE A 39 -12.99 -1.64 -6.53
N VAL A 40 -14.19 -1.78 -5.94
CA VAL A 40 -14.66 -0.92 -4.86
C VAL A 40 -15.11 -1.74 -3.66
N CYS A 41 -14.86 -1.24 -2.47
CA CYS A 41 -15.19 -1.90 -1.21
C CYS A 41 -15.36 -0.84 -0.12
N GLY A 42 -16.03 -1.19 0.96
CA GLY A 42 -16.25 -0.31 2.12
C GLY A 42 -15.01 -0.11 3.02
N ASP A 43 -13.81 -0.31 2.49
CA ASP A 43 -12.52 -0.17 3.19
C ASP A 43 -11.58 0.72 2.37
N SER A 44 -10.94 1.71 3.01
CA SER A 44 -10.03 2.64 2.34
C SER A 44 -8.82 1.93 1.72
N HIS A 45 -8.31 0.87 2.36
CA HIS A 45 -7.18 0.09 1.86
C HIS A 45 -7.51 -0.82 0.66
N THR A 46 -8.69 -0.68 0.06
CA THR A 46 -9.04 -1.27 -1.24
C THR A 46 -8.00 -0.89 -2.32
N ALA A 47 -7.32 0.24 -2.15
CA ALA A 47 -6.19 0.64 -2.99
C ALA A 47 -5.09 -0.43 -3.12
N THR A 48 -4.98 -1.39 -2.18
CA THR A 48 -4.07 -2.55 -2.25
C THR A 48 -4.15 -3.29 -3.58
N HIS A 49 -5.35 -3.42 -4.15
CA HIS A 49 -5.56 -4.13 -5.41
C HIS A 49 -4.92 -3.44 -6.62
N GLY A 50 -4.54 -2.17 -6.49
CA GLY A 50 -3.77 -1.44 -7.51
C GLY A 50 -2.40 -2.03 -7.80
N ALA A 51 -1.85 -2.83 -6.89
CA ALA A 51 -0.63 -3.62 -7.09
C ALA A 51 -0.70 -4.58 -8.29
N PHE A 52 -1.91 -4.92 -8.71
CA PHE A 52 -2.20 -5.79 -9.85
C PHE A 52 -2.60 -5.01 -11.11
N GLY A 53 -2.50 -3.68 -11.12
CA GLY A 53 -2.99 -2.85 -12.22
C GLY A 53 -4.50 -2.71 -12.26
N ALA A 54 -5.19 -2.90 -11.13
CA ALA A 54 -6.62 -2.62 -10.97
C ALA A 54 -6.83 -1.18 -10.46
N LEU A 55 -7.84 -0.48 -10.97
CA LEU A 55 -8.29 0.79 -10.38
C LEU A 55 -9.15 0.47 -9.16
N ALA A 56 -8.57 0.61 -7.96
CA ALA A 56 -9.18 0.15 -6.73
C ALA A 56 -9.20 1.26 -5.66
N PHE A 57 -10.37 1.46 -5.03
CA PHE A 57 -10.53 2.49 -4.00
C PHE A 57 -11.70 2.19 -3.05
N GLY A 58 -11.59 2.75 -1.84
CA GLY A 58 -12.63 2.67 -0.83
C GLY A 58 -13.83 3.56 -1.15
N ILE A 59 -15.02 3.10 -0.79
CA ILE A 59 -16.29 3.82 -0.93
C ILE A 59 -17.11 3.76 0.36
N GLY A 60 -18.00 4.71 0.55
CA GLY A 60 -18.88 4.74 1.71
C GLY A 60 -19.99 3.68 1.65
N THR A 61 -20.62 3.42 2.81
CA THR A 61 -21.67 2.37 2.92
C THR A 61 -22.84 2.60 1.97
N SER A 62 -23.30 3.85 1.79
CA SER A 62 -24.38 4.20 0.86
C SER A 62 -23.97 4.00 -0.60
N GLU A 63 -22.69 4.21 -0.92
CA GLU A 63 -22.15 3.95 -2.24
C GLU A 63 -22.04 2.44 -2.50
N VAL A 64 -21.72 1.63 -1.48
CA VAL A 64 -21.75 0.16 -1.59
C VAL A 64 -23.16 -0.33 -1.93
N GLU A 65 -24.19 0.17 -1.25
CA GLU A 65 -25.59 -0.13 -1.56
C GLU A 65 -25.92 0.23 -3.02
N HIS A 66 -25.54 1.44 -3.44
CA HIS A 66 -25.76 1.91 -4.81
C HIS A 66 -25.08 1.00 -5.85
N VAL A 67 -23.82 0.65 -5.63
CA VAL A 67 -23.05 -0.24 -6.52
C VAL A 67 -23.69 -1.64 -6.58
N LEU A 68 -24.11 -2.19 -5.46
CA LEU A 68 -24.78 -3.50 -5.43
C LEU A 68 -26.12 -3.49 -6.20
N ALA A 69 -26.83 -2.36 -6.14
CA ALA A 69 -28.12 -2.21 -6.82
C ALA A 69 -28.00 -1.92 -8.33
N THR A 70 -26.98 -1.14 -8.73
CA THR A 70 -26.90 -0.56 -10.07
C THR A 70 -25.63 -0.92 -10.87
N GLN A 71 -24.61 -1.46 -10.19
CA GLN A 71 -23.26 -1.70 -10.71
C GLN A 71 -22.60 -0.42 -11.29
N THR A 72 -23.02 0.74 -10.80
CA THR A 72 -22.49 2.03 -11.20
C THR A 72 -22.10 2.88 -10.01
N LEU A 73 -21.18 3.82 -10.23
CA LEU A 73 -20.78 4.80 -9.22
C LEU A 73 -20.42 6.12 -9.91
N ILE A 74 -21.00 7.23 -9.47
CA ILE A 74 -20.68 8.56 -9.98
C ILE A 74 -19.40 9.04 -9.29
N GLN A 75 -18.36 9.27 -10.09
CA GLN A 75 -17.07 9.75 -9.60
C GLN A 75 -16.62 11.01 -10.33
N LYS A 76 -15.97 11.92 -9.60
CA LYS A 76 -15.21 13.00 -10.23
C LYS A 76 -13.93 12.43 -10.81
N PRO A 77 -13.52 12.84 -12.03
CA PRO A 77 -12.22 12.44 -12.58
C PRO A 77 -11.09 12.78 -11.59
N ALA A 78 -10.25 11.81 -11.31
CA ALA A 78 -9.04 12.03 -10.55
C ALA A 78 -7.95 12.62 -11.45
N LYS A 79 -7.02 13.36 -10.89
CA LYS A 79 -5.78 13.75 -11.53
C LYS A 79 -4.80 12.57 -11.52
N ASN A 80 -3.85 12.57 -12.44
CA ASN A 80 -2.82 11.54 -12.55
C ASN A 80 -1.51 12.03 -11.95
N MET A 81 -0.95 11.25 -11.01
CA MET A 81 0.37 11.50 -10.43
C MET A 81 1.30 10.34 -10.72
N LEU A 82 2.49 10.64 -11.23
CA LEU A 82 3.57 9.67 -11.38
C LEU A 82 4.56 9.81 -10.23
N ILE A 83 4.85 8.71 -9.54
CA ILE A 83 5.98 8.59 -8.62
C ILE A 83 6.94 7.56 -9.19
N SER A 84 8.05 8.04 -9.74
CA SER A 84 9.10 7.19 -10.31
C SER A 84 10.20 6.96 -9.27
N VAL A 85 10.46 5.70 -8.92
CA VAL A 85 11.47 5.30 -7.95
C VAL A 85 12.65 4.67 -8.68
N GLU A 86 13.69 5.47 -8.85
CA GLU A 86 14.85 5.10 -9.65
C GLU A 86 15.96 4.48 -8.80
N GLY A 87 16.74 3.58 -9.39
CA GLY A 87 17.85 2.90 -8.73
C GLY A 87 17.44 1.63 -8.00
N GLN A 88 18.07 1.35 -6.87
CA GLN A 88 17.87 0.11 -6.11
C GLN A 88 17.72 0.39 -4.62
N LEU A 89 16.79 -0.30 -3.97
CA LEU A 89 16.68 -0.30 -2.52
C LEU A 89 17.93 -0.96 -1.91
N GLN A 90 18.45 -0.36 -0.86
CA GLN A 90 19.60 -0.91 -0.15
C GLN A 90 19.21 -2.17 0.64
N PRO A 91 20.15 -3.09 0.91
CA PRO A 91 19.89 -4.23 1.78
C PRO A 91 19.30 -3.78 3.12
N GLY A 92 18.24 -4.45 3.57
CA GLY A 92 17.52 -4.11 4.80
C GLY A 92 16.45 -3.03 4.67
N VAL A 93 16.28 -2.42 3.49
CA VAL A 93 15.18 -1.50 3.19
C VAL A 93 14.00 -2.31 2.63
N SER A 94 12.87 -2.21 3.30
CA SER A 94 11.62 -2.89 2.93
C SER A 94 10.71 -2.00 2.05
N PRO A 95 9.69 -2.56 1.39
CA PRO A 95 8.65 -1.78 0.72
C PRO A 95 7.92 -0.81 1.66
N LYS A 96 7.85 -1.13 2.97
CA LYS A 96 7.29 -0.25 3.99
C LYS A 96 8.14 0.99 4.19
N ASP A 97 9.47 0.84 4.23
CA ASP A 97 10.37 1.98 4.32
C ASP A 97 10.25 2.89 3.10
N LEU A 98 10.12 2.29 1.91
CA LEU A 98 9.93 3.03 0.67
C LEU A 98 8.67 3.89 0.71
N ILE A 99 7.51 3.32 1.04
CA ILE A 99 6.27 4.10 1.06
C ILE A 99 6.27 5.15 2.17
N LEU A 100 6.86 4.87 3.33
CA LEU A 100 7.03 5.84 4.40
C LEU A 100 7.93 6.99 3.97
N ALA A 101 9.03 6.71 3.27
CA ALA A 101 9.90 7.74 2.71
C ALA A 101 9.17 8.63 1.68
N ILE A 102 8.35 8.01 0.81
CA ILE A 102 7.50 8.74 -0.14
C ILE A 102 6.51 9.65 0.60
N ILE A 103 5.80 9.13 1.62
CA ILE A 103 4.83 9.91 2.40
C ILE A 103 5.55 11.05 3.16
N GLY A 104 6.74 10.79 3.70
CA GLY A 104 7.56 11.82 4.33
C GLY A 104 7.96 12.95 3.37
N GLU A 105 8.23 12.64 2.10
CA GLU A 105 8.59 13.60 1.05
C GLU A 105 7.39 14.44 0.58
N ILE A 106 6.23 13.81 0.35
CA ILE A 106 5.09 14.49 -0.26
C ILE A 106 4.03 14.98 0.76
N GLY A 107 4.09 14.48 2.00
CA GLY A 107 3.11 14.72 3.05
C GLY A 107 1.82 13.89 2.89
N THR A 108 1.03 13.83 3.95
CA THR A 108 -0.26 13.10 4.00
C THR A 108 -1.35 13.70 3.10
N ALA A 109 -1.16 14.90 2.58
CA ALA A 109 -2.07 15.54 1.62
C ALA A 109 -1.48 15.62 0.19
N GLY A 110 -0.25 15.12 -0.01
CA GLY A 110 0.48 15.26 -1.27
C GLY A 110 -0.18 14.63 -2.47
N GLY A 111 -0.93 13.54 -2.25
CA GLY A 111 -1.68 12.79 -3.26
C GLY A 111 -3.16 13.18 -3.39
N THR A 112 -3.64 14.18 -2.63
CA THR A 112 -5.06 14.53 -2.61
C THR A 112 -5.60 14.81 -4.01
N GLY A 113 -6.70 14.13 -4.35
CA GLY A 113 -7.37 14.26 -5.65
C GLY A 113 -6.68 13.53 -6.81
N HIS A 114 -5.62 12.76 -6.53
CA HIS A 114 -4.88 12.01 -7.55
C HIS A 114 -5.07 10.50 -7.41
N VAL A 115 -4.90 9.81 -8.52
CA VAL A 115 -4.49 8.41 -8.60
C VAL A 115 -2.98 8.41 -8.82
N ILE A 116 -2.24 7.66 -7.99
CA ILE A 116 -0.78 7.58 -8.09
C ILE A 116 -0.41 6.35 -8.93
N GLU A 117 0.38 6.55 -9.98
CA GLU A 117 1.10 5.47 -10.65
C GLU A 117 2.52 5.40 -10.10
N TYR A 118 2.89 4.23 -9.58
CA TYR A 118 4.26 3.94 -9.16
C TYR A 118 5.02 3.26 -10.28
N SER A 119 6.20 3.77 -10.61
CA SER A 119 7.07 3.23 -11.65
C SER A 119 8.55 3.33 -11.28
N GLY A 120 9.42 2.96 -12.18
CA GLY A 120 10.88 3.02 -12.01
C GLY A 120 11.49 1.66 -11.65
N ASP A 121 12.82 1.60 -11.67
CA ASP A 121 13.56 0.34 -11.55
C ASP A 121 13.38 -0.35 -10.20
N ALA A 122 13.26 0.42 -9.12
CA ALA A 122 13.02 -0.13 -7.80
C ALA A 122 11.63 -0.78 -7.71
N ILE A 123 10.59 -0.17 -8.31
CA ILE A 123 9.22 -0.70 -8.29
C ILE A 123 9.11 -2.01 -9.07
N LYS A 124 9.76 -2.10 -10.25
CA LYS A 124 9.77 -3.31 -11.07
C LYS A 124 10.36 -4.52 -10.35
N LYS A 125 11.29 -4.30 -9.42
CA LYS A 125 11.95 -5.36 -8.66
C LYS A 125 11.21 -5.80 -7.40
N LEU A 126 10.16 -5.08 -7.00
CA LEU A 126 9.36 -5.45 -5.84
C LEU A 126 8.59 -6.75 -6.11
N SER A 127 8.50 -7.59 -5.07
CA SER A 127 7.53 -8.68 -5.01
C SER A 127 6.11 -8.13 -5.11
N ILE A 128 5.15 -9.00 -5.40
CA ILE A 128 3.74 -8.58 -5.43
C ILE A 128 3.27 -8.11 -4.05
N GLU A 129 3.77 -8.71 -2.98
CA GLU A 129 3.53 -8.31 -1.59
C GLU A 129 4.05 -6.90 -1.31
N GLY A 130 5.26 -6.60 -1.79
CA GLY A 130 5.84 -5.26 -1.69
C GLY A 130 5.04 -4.22 -2.47
N ARG A 131 4.55 -4.57 -3.67
CA ARG A 131 3.66 -3.71 -4.46
C ARG A 131 2.33 -3.47 -3.76
N MET A 132 1.77 -4.52 -3.12
CA MET A 132 0.55 -4.38 -2.32
C MET A 132 0.75 -3.42 -1.14
N THR A 133 1.91 -3.44 -0.49
CA THR A 133 2.25 -2.50 0.58
C THR A 133 2.25 -1.05 0.09
N LEU A 134 2.88 -0.76 -1.06
CA LEU A 134 2.89 0.58 -1.65
C LEU A 134 1.48 1.08 -1.99
N CYS A 135 0.71 0.28 -2.72
CA CYS A 135 -0.63 0.65 -3.13
C CYS A 135 -1.59 0.78 -1.95
N ASN A 136 -1.44 -0.10 -0.94
CA ASN A 136 -2.20 -0.02 0.31
C ASN A 136 -2.03 1.34 0.98
N MET A 137 -0.79 1.78 1.16
CA MET A 137 -0.48 3.02 1.87
C MET A 137 -0.56 4.30 1.02
N SER A 138 -1.01 4.22 -0.23
CA SER A 138 -1.29 5.42 -1.04
C SER A 138 -2.36 6.31 -0.42
N ILE A 139 -3.24 5.72 0.38
CA ILE A 139 -4.31 6.43 1.10
C ILE A 139 -3.74 7.34 2.17
N GLU A 140 -2.68 6.93 2.86
CA GLU A 140 -1.99 7.75 3.86
C GLU A 140 -1.29 8.96 3.25
N ALA A 141 -0.97 8.92 1.96
CA ALA A 141 -0.53 10.09 1.19
C ALA A 141 -1.70 10.97 0.72
N GLY A 142 -2.95 10.64 1.07
CA GLY A 142 -4.15 11.34 0.65
C GLY A 142 -4.62 11.01 -0.77
N ALA A 143 -4.01 10.04 -1.44
CA ALA A 143 -4.39 9.66 -2.79
C ALA A 143 -5.70 8.87 -2.82
N ARG A 144 -6.38 8.91 -3.96
CA ARG A 144 -7.59 8.12 -4.16
C ARG A 144 -7.28 6.64 -4.37
N ALA A 145 -6.22 6.35 -5.08
CA ALA A 145 -5.71 5.01 -5.34
C ALA A 145 -4.21 5.06 -5.65
N GLY A 146 -3.53 3.93 -5.50
CA GLY A 146 -2.19 3.70 -6.03
C GLY A 146 -2.25 2.55 -7.01
N MET A 147 -1.48 2.63 -8.09
CA MET A 147 -1.46 1.63 -9.15
C MET A 147 -0.03 1.30 -9.55
N ILE A 148 0.20 0.06 -9.92
CA ILE A 148 1.44 -0.41 -10.55
C ILE A 148 1.05 -1.16 -11.81
N ALA A 149 1.70 -0.85 -12.92
CA ALA A 149 1.46 -1.54 -14.17
C ALA A 149 1.70 -3.06 -14.03
N PRO A 150 0.78 -3.90 -14.55
CA PRO A 150 0.95 -5.34 -14.48
C PRO A 150 2.13 -5.80 -15.35
N ASP A 151 2.90 -6.74 -14.84
CA ASP A 151 4.06 -7.36 -15.50
C ASP A 151 4.16 -8.86 -15.17
N GLU A 152 5.27 -9.47 -15.51
CA GLU A 152 5.52 -10.89 -15.29
C GLU A 152 5.33 -11.31 -13.83
N ILE A 153 5.72 -10.48 -12.86
CA ILE A 153 5.53 -10.76 -11.42
C ILE A 153 4.03 -10.86 -11.08
N THR A 154 3.23 -9.95 -11.65
CA THR A 154 1.77 -9.98 -11.50
C THR A 154 1.18 -11.22 -12.14
N PHE A 155 1.63 -11.59 -13.34
CA PHE A 155 1.12 -12.75 -14.06
C PHE A 155 1.48 -14.05 -13.38
N GLU A 156 2.71 -14.20 -12.91
CA GLU A 156 3.16 -15.36 -12.14
C GLU A 156 2.34 -15.55 -10.86
N TYR A 157 2.08 -14.48 -10.13
CA TYR A 157 1.27 -14.52 -8.91
C TYR A 157 -0.16 -15.00 -9.19
N LEU A 158 -0.78 -14.52 -10.28
CA LEU A 158 -2.17 -14.85 -10.63
C LEU A 158 -2.31 -16.22 -11.29
N HIS A 159 -1.22 -16.76 -11.85
CA HIS A 159 -1.28 -18.04 -12.55
C HIS A 159 -1.74 -19.17 -11.62
N GLY A 160 -2.75 -19.91 -12.07
CA GLY A 160 -3.27 -21.07 -11.34
C GLY A 160 -4.14 -20.75 -10.12
N LYS A 161 -4.39 -19.47 -9.80
CA LYS A 161 -5.33 -19.11 -8.74
C LYS A 161 -6.75 -19.59 -9.08
N PRO A 162 -7.59 -19.88 -8.06
CA PRO A 162 -8.91 -20.48 -8.28
C PRO A 162 -9.80 -19.74 -9.27
N MET A 163 -9.82 -18.40 -9.18
CA MET A 163 -10.69 -17.51 -9.97
C MET A 163 -9.96 -16.82 -11.13
N SER A 164 -8.67 -17.08 -11.32
CA SER A 164 -7.93 -16.60 -12.48
C SER A 164 -8.36 -17.31 -13.76
N PRO A 165 -8.31 -16.66 -14.92
CA PRO A 165 -8.57 -17.27 -16.21
C PRO A 165 -7.73 -18.55 -16.42
N LYS A 166 -8.23 -19.49 -17.23
CA LYS A 166 -7.58 -20.80 -17.46
C LYS A 166 -7.50 -21.11 -18.95
N GLY A 167 -6.47 -21.87 -19.34
CA GLY A 167 -6.30 -22.31 -20.72
C GLY A 167 -6.25 -21.14 -21.70
N LYS A 168 -7.06 -21.16 -22.73
CA LYS A 168 -7.10 -20.09 -23.75
C LYS A 168 -7.50 -18.72 -23.18
N ASP A 169 -8.37 -18.69 -22.18
CA ASP A 169 -8.78 -17.41 -21.56
C ASP A 169 -7.61 -16.80 -20.80
N TRP A 170 -6.71 -17.60 -20.24
CA TRP A 170 -5.47 -17.12 -19.65
C TRP A 170 -4.55 -16.47 -20.68
N GLU A 171 -4.38 -17.10 -21.84
CA GLU A 171 -3.55 -16.56 -22.92
C GLU A 171 -4.09 -15.21 -23.42
N LEU A 172 -5.40 -15.11 -23.64
CA LEU A 172 -6.06 -13.86 -24.01
C LEU A 172 -5.95 -12.79 -22.93
N ALA A 173 -6.10 -13.18 -21.66
CA ALA A 173 -5.94 -12.26 -20.54
C ALA A 173 -4.52 -11.67 -20.48
N ILE A 174 -3.48 -12.50 -20.61
CA ILE A 174 -2.09 -12.04 -20.66
C ILE A 174 -1.84 -11.07 -21.81
N GLU A 175 -2.35 -11.38 -23.01
CA GLU A 175 -2.22 -10.49 -24.18
C GLU A 175 -2.84 -9.11 -23.89
N TRP A 176 -4.04 -9.10 -23.30
CA TRP A 176 -4.69 -7.86 -22.91
C TRP A 176 -3.98 -7.14 -21.79
N TRP A 177 -3.57 -7.85 -20.73
CA TRP A 177 -2.90 -7.24 -19.59
C TRP A 177 -1.56 -6.59 -19.95
N LYS A 178 -0.84 -7.14 -20.94
CA LYS A 178 0.38 -6.55 -21.48
C LYS A 178 0.14 -5.22 -22.21
N SER A 179 -1.09 -4.90 -22.58
CA SER A 179 -1.44 -3.64 -23.20
C SER A 179 -1.84 -2.54 -22.21
N LEU A 180 -1.92 -2.85 -20.90
CA LEU A 180 -2.40 -1.91 -19.87
C LEU A 180 -1.36 -0.92 -19.33
N PRO A 181 -0.02 -1.18 -19.39
CA PRO A 181 0.95 -0.16 -18.98
C PRO A 181 0.73 1.16 -19.72
N SER A 182 1.04 2.26 -19.02
CA SER A 182 0.94 3.61 -19.59
C SER A 182 1.82 3.75 -20.82
N ASP A 183 1.30 4.44 -21.86
CA ASP A 183 2.00 4.69 -23.11
C ASP A 183 3.26 5.53 -22.90
N GLU A 184 4.24 5.36 -23.82
CA GLU A 184 5.39 6.25 -23.86
C GLU A 184 4.92 7.68 -24.13
N GLY A 185 5.35 8.63 -23.29
CA GLY A 185 4.92 10.02 -23.38
C GLY A 185 3.62 10.34 -22.67
N ALA A 186 3.05 9.43 -21.88
CA ALA A 186 1.89 9.70 -21.04
C ALA A 186 2.04 10.99 -20.23
N VAL A 187 0.97 11.77 -20.14
CA VAL A 187 0.96 13.07 -19.46
C VAL A 187 0.39 12.91 -18.05
N TYR A 188 1.12 13.42 -17.08
CA TYR A 188 0.70 13.42 -15.67
C TYR A 188 0.57 14.85 -15.17
N ASP A 189 -0.41 15.09 -14.29
CA ASP A 189 -0.60 16.39 -13.63
C ASP A 189 0.54 16.70 -12.66
N LYS A 190 1.13 15.67 -12.06
CA LYS A 190 2.27 15.80 -11.15
C LYS A 190 3.25 14.62 -11.35
N LYS A 191 4.54 14.93 -11.39
CA LYS A 191 5.62 13.92 -11.47
C LYS A 191 6.59 14.12 -10.31
N ILE A 192 6.96 13.03 -9.65
CA ILE A 192 7.92 13.00 -8.54
C ILE A 192 8.92 11.89 -8.85
N ILE A 193 10.20 12.18 -8.64
CA ILE A 193 11.28 11.22 -8.84
C ILE A 193 11.96 11.01 -7.49
N ILE A 194 12.00 9.75 -7.06
CA ILE A 194 12.63 9.31 -5.80
C ILE A 194 13.87 8.49 -6.13
N ASP A 195 14.98 8.80 -5.48
CA ASP A 195 16.23 8.04 -5.59
C ASP A 195 16.23 6.91 -4.54
N ALA A 196 15.96 5.68 -4.97
CA ALA A 196 15.91 4.51 -4.11
C ALA A 196 17.22 4.24 -3.36
N ASN A 197 18.36 4.66 -3.94
CA ASN A 197 19.68 4.45 -3.31
C ASN A 197 19.85 5.25 -2.01
N LYS A 198 19.08 6.31 -1.81
CA LYS A 198 19.11 7.17 -0.62
C LYS A 198 18.16 6.75 0.48
N ILE A 199 17.23 5.85 0.18
CA ILE A 199 16.24 5.39 1.16
C ILE A 199 16.95 4.48 2.17
N LYS A 200 16.70 4.73 3.44
CA LYS A 200 17.17 3.95 4.58
C LYS A 200 15.99 3.31 5.30
N PRO A 201 16.21 2.29 6.14
CA PRO A 201 15.17 1.84 7.06
C PRO A 201 14.57 3.02 7.81
N THR A 202 13.26 3.14 7.78
CA THR A 202 12.51 4.35 8.16
C THR A 202 11.56 4.06 9.31
N VAL A 203 11.53 4.96 10.29
CA VAL A 203 10.70 4.86 11.49
C VAL A 203 9.77 6.06 11.57
N THR A 204 8.51 5.83 11.93
CA THR A 204 7.58 6.89 12.34
C THR A 204 7.79 7.21 13.83
N TRP A 205 8.07 8.48 14.13
CA TRP A 205 8.32 8.96 15.49
C TRP A 205 7.11 9.70 16.10
N GLY A 206 6.12 10.03 15.27
CA GLY A 206 4.99 10.87 15.67
C GLY A 206 3.64 10.18 15.49
N THR A 207 2.61 10.99 15.36
CA THR A 207 1.19 10.54 15.28
C THR A 207 0.67 10.48 13.85
N SER A 208 1.52 10.79 12.86
CA SER A 208 1.18 10.80 11.44
C SER A 208 2.19 9.94 10.65
N PRO A 209 1.78 9.24 9.58
CA PRO A 209 2.71 8.50 8.73
C PRO A 209 3.71 9.38 7.96
N GLU A 210 3.56 10.70 7.96
CA GLU A 210 4.56 11.64 7.44
C GLU A 210 5.64 12.01 8.48
N ASP A 211 5.41 11.71 9.77
CA ASP A 211 6.34 11.97 10.85
C ASP A 211 7.44 10.89 10.86
N VAL A 212 8.29 10.89 9.86
CA VAL A 212 9.30 9.86 9.62
C VAL A 212 10.73 10.37 9.80
N VAL A 213 11.60 9.46 10.20
CA VAL A 213 13.06 9.65 10.18
C VAL A 213 13.75 8.34 9.79
N PRO A 214 14.94 8.39 9.16
CA PRO A 214 15.78 7.20 9.03
C PRO A 214 16.15 6.64 10.42
N ILE A 215 16.36 5.32 10.51
CA ILE A 215 16.71 4.63 11.76
C ILE A 215 17.99 5.17 12.42
N ASP A 216 18.88 5.75 11.65
CA ASP A 216 20.12 6.43 12.11
C ASP A 216 19.93 7.95 12.33
N GLY A 217 18.70 8.44 12.18
CA GLY A 217 18.33 9.85 12.30
C GLY A 217 17.95 10.28 13.71
N ASN A 218 17.68 11.57 13.84
CA ASN A 218 17.19 12.17 15.07
C ASN A 218 15.74 12.61 14.90
N ILE A 219 14.97 12.50 15.98
CA ILE A 219 13.63 13.07 16.10
C ILE A 219 13.74 14.59 15.91
N PRO A 220 12.86 15.26 15.13
CA PRO A 220 12.90 16.69 14.94
C PRO A 220 12.88 17.47 16.26
N ASP A 221 13.73 18.51 16.32
CA ASP A 221 13.78 19.42 17.46
C ASP A 221 12.86 20.63 17.20
N PRO A 222 11.76 20.79 17.94
CA PRO A 222 10.81 21.90 17.76
C PRO A 222 11.51 23.28 17.83
N ALA A 223 12.55 23.42 18.65
CA ALA A 223 13.27 24.67 18.82
C ALA A 223 13.99 25.14 17.53
N LYS A 224 14.21 24.22 16.58
CA LYS A 224 14.85 24.51 15.28
C LYS A 224 13.85 24.80 14.15
N VAL A 225 12.56 24.63 14.43
CA VAL A 225 11.48 24.84 13.44
C VAL A 225 10.98 26.27 13.51
N LYS A 226 11.06 26.98 12.37
CA LYS A 226 10.69 28.42 12.29
C LYS A 226 9.19 28.64 12.14
N ASP A 227 8.50 27.72 11.50
CA ASP A 227 7.06 27.78 11.29
C ASP A 227 6.35 27.40 12.58
N ASP A 228 5.46 28.28 13.07
CA ASP A 228 4.79 28.13 14.35
C ASP A 228 3.79 26.94 14.36
N ASP A 229 3.08 26.72 13.25
CA ASP A 229 2.12 25.62 13.13
C ASP A 229 2.84 24.28 13.06
N ALA A 230 3.91 24.20 12.25
CA ALA A 230 4.75 23.00 12.17
C ALA A 230 5.40 22.68 13.52
N ARG A 231 5.90 23.71 14.23
CA ARG A 231 6.46 23.55 15.58
C ARG A 231 5.43 22.98 16.56
N ALA A 232 4.25 23.60 16.61
CA ALA A 232 3.17 23.16 17.50
C ALA A 232 2.69 21.73 17.16
N LYS A 233 2.70 21.34 15.89
CA LYS A 233 2.41 19.96 15.47
C LYS A 233 3.44 18.99 16.05
N ILE A 234 4.72 19.29 15.91
CA ILE A 234 5.82 18.46 16.42
C ILE A 234 5.74 18.35 17.94
N GLU A 235 5.53 19.45 18.65
CA GLU A 235 5.41 19.46 20.12
C GLU A 235 4.28 18.56 20.60
N ARG A 236 3.09 18.64 19.99
CA ARG A 236 1.96 17.75 20.32
C ARG A 236 2.26 16.28 20.06
N SER A 237 2.92 15.98 18.93
CA SER A 237 3.31 14.59 18.60
C SER A 237 4.33 14.05 19.60
N LEU A 238 5.31 14.86 19.99
CA LEU A 238 6.32 14.47 20.99
C LEU A 238 5.71 14.24 22.38
N GLU A 239 4.80 15.13 22.81
CA GLU A 239 4.08 14.98 24.07
C GLU A 239 3.27 13.68 24.08
N TYR A 240 2.50 13.41 23.00
CA TYR A 240 1.68 12.21 22.88
C TYR A 240 2.54 10.92 22.91
N MET A 241 3.67 10.92 22.20
CA MET A 241 4.56 9.77 22.11
C MET A 241 5.50 9.62 23.29
N GLY A 242 5.60 10.61 24.18
CA GLY A 242 6.55 10.62 25.29
C GLY A 242 8.01 10.73 24.84
N LEU A 243 8.28 11.34 23.68
CA LEU A 243 9.60 11.47 23.09
C LEU A 243 10.20 12.85 23.29
N LYS A 244 11.52 12.98 23.12
CA LYS A 244 12.25 14.24 23.23
C LYS A 244 12.74 14.69 21.85
N GLY A 245 12.53 15.97 21.54
CA GLY A 245 13.08 16.60 20.34
C GLY A 245 14.62 16.52 20.31
N GLY A 246 15.18 16.23 19.14
CA GLY A 246 16.62 16.08 18.94
C GLY A 246 17.22 14.74 19.39
N GLN A 247 16.45 13.87 20.07
CA GLN A 247 16.88 12.53 20.49
C GLN A 247 17.15 11.66 19.26
N LYS A 248 18.16 10.79 19.31
CA LYS A 248 18.33 9.75 18.30
C LYS A 248 17.17 8.75 18.39
N ILE A 249 16.61 8.38 17.25
CA ILE A 249 15.52 7.40 17.21
C ILE A 249 15.97 6.02 17.71
N SER A 250 17.22 5.63 17.46
CA SER A 250 17.83 4.39 17.93
C SER A 250 17.98 4.30 19.46
N ASP A 251 17.92 5.42 20.15
CA ASP A 251 18.07 5.46 21.61
C ASP A 251 16.72 5.34 22.35
N VAL A 252 15.63 5.18 21.61
CA VAL A 252 14.29 4.97 22.17
C VAL A 252 14.19 3.52 22.67
N GLU A 253 13.96 3.35 23.96
CA GLU A 253 13.76 2.03 24.56
C GLU A 253 12.43 1.42 24.14
N ILE A 254 12.47 0.19 23.65
CA ILE A 254 11.30 -0.60 23.25
C ILE A 254 11.22 -1.84 24.13
N ASN A 255 10.11 -1.99 24.86
CA ASN A 255 9.85 -3.14 25.72
C ASN A 255 8.82 -4.13 25.17
N THR A 256 8.03 -3.70 24.20
CA THR A 256 6.98 -4.52 23.56
C THR A 256 6.95 -4.26 22.08
N VAL A 257 6.89 -5.32 21.28
CA VAL A 257 6.77 -5.25 19.82
C VAL A 257 5.46 -5.91 19.41
N PHE A 258 4.63 -5.19 18.67
CA PHE A 258 3.44 -5.73 18.01
C PHE A 258 3.70 -5.88 16.51
N ILE A 259 3.43 -7.07 15.98
CA ILE A 259 3.53 -7.35 14.54
C ILE A 259 2.16 -7.80 14.07
N GLY A 260 1.55 -7.02 13.19
CA GLY A 260 0.24 -7.33 12.64
C GLY A 260 -0.40 -6.11 12.00
N SER A 261 -0.83 -6.23 10.77
CA SER A 261 -1.71 -5.27 10.08
C SER A 261 -2.14 -5.84 8.72
N CYS A 262 -3.15 -5.23 8.08
CA CYS A 262 -3.50 -5.54 6.70
C CYS A 262 -2.41 -5.12 5.69
N THR A 263 -1.53 -4.21 6.07
CA THR A 263 -0.44 -3.68 5.22
C THR A 263 0.73 -4.65 5.14
N ASN A 264 1.24 -5.11 6.30
CA ASN A 264 2.47 -5.91 6.41
C ASN A 264 2.30 -7.05 7.42
N SER A 265 1.62 -8.10 7.04
CA SER A 265 1.53 -9.35 7.81
C SER A 265 1.42 -10.55 6.88
N ARG A 266 1.92 -10.41 5.65
CA ARG A 266 2.03 -11.52 4.71
C ARG A 266 3.22 -12.39 5.09
N ILE A 267 3.24 -13.61 4.59
CA ILE A 267 4.29 -14.58 4.95
C ILE A 267 5.70 -14.05 4.61
N GLU A 268 5.84 -13.25 3.55
CA GLU A 268 7.10 -12.60 3.19
C GLU A 268 7.54 -11.63 4.27
N ASP A 269 6.65 -10.77 4.77
CA ASP A 269 6.95 -9.82 5.83
C ASP A 269 7.36 -10.53 7.13
N LEU A 270 6.67 -11.60 7.48
CA LEU A 270 6.94 -12.38 8.69
C LEU A 270 8.25 -13.19 8.58
N SER A 271 8.67 -13.57 7.36
CA SER A 271 9.90 -14.34 7.18
C SER A 271 11.16 -13.55 7.51
N LEU A 272 11.11 -12.21 7.43
CA LEU A 272 12.22 -11.34 7.82
C LEU A 272 12.58 -11.47 9.30
N ILE A 273 11.63 -11.81 10.17
CA ILE A 273 11.86 -12.04 11.60
C ILE A 273 12.82 -13.21 11.80
N HIS A 274 12.71 -14.27 11.00
CA HIS A 274 13.58 -15.44 11.08
C HIS A 274 15.00 -15.16 10.56
N ILE A 275 15.18 -14.18 9.69
CA ILE A 275 16.47 -13.76 9.17
C ILE A 275 17.22 -12.92 10.20
N SER A 276 16.52 -12.05 10.91
CA SER A 276 17.13 -11.12 11.87
C SER A 276 17.39 -11.72 13.25
N GLU A 277 16.69 -12.80 13.65
CA GLU A 277 16.82 -13.45 14.95
C GLU A 277 16.93 -14.99 14.89
N PRO A 278 17.94 -15.55 14.18
CA PRO A 278 18.01 -17.01 14.02
C PRO A 278 18.33 -17.80 15.30
N THR A 279 18.68 -17.12 16.39
CA THR A 279 19.17 -17.74 17.63
C THR A 279 18.26 -17.62 18.83
N ARG A 280 17.24 -16.79 18.81
CA ARG A 280 16.25 -16.71 19.89
C ARG A 280 15.09 -17.66 19.64
N ARG A 281 14.94 -18.69 20.46
CA ARG A 281 13.71 -19.48 20.51
C ARG A 281 12.60 -18.55 20.99
N SER A 282 11.69 -18.20 20.09
CA SER A 282 10.43 -17.58 20.47
C SER A 282 9.62 -18.60 21.28
N VAL A 283 9.31 -18.28 22.52
CA VAL A 283 8.23 -18.95 23.25
C VAL A 283 6.96 -18.22 22.80
N ILE A 284 6.15 -18.90 22.00
CA ILE A 284 4.77 -18.47 21.67
C ILE A 284 3.90 -18.86 22.85
#